data_c5ab9f5e16f9463887a5ae6cabf70922
#
_entry.id   c5ab9f5e16f9463887a5ae6cabf70922
#
_cell.length_a   1.000
_cell.length_b   1.000
_cell.length_c   1.000
_cell.angle_alpha   90.00
_cell.angle_beta   90.00
_cell.angle_gamma   90.00
#
_symmetry.space_group_name_H-M   'P 1'
#
loop_
_entity.id
_entity.type
_entity.pdbx_description
1 polymer ?
#
loop_
_entity_poly.entity_id
_entity_poly.type
_entity_poly.pdbx_seq_one_letter_code
_entity_poly.pdbx_strand_id
1 'polypeptide(L)'
;MSPEGEIQAFIFAAGLGTRLRPITDTMPKALVPIAGRPLIEHVIESLQCQGVNDFIVNVHHFAEQVEEYLAERSDFGSLAISDERDLLRETGGAIKHAEPLFNGNPFVVHNVDIISNVDLQNLLSMHKPSSLATLLVSDRKTQRYLLFNDDMRLVGWTNIATGEVKSSYKDLDVNACRKYAFSGIHVIEPRICALMTNWPDKFSIIDFYLDVLAEQEIYGVVQDNLRMIDVGKLNSLDDAEKLLDELKD
;
A
#
# COMPACT_ATOMS: atom_id res chain seq x y z
N MET A 1 -9.33 -4.06 -21.83
CA MET A 1 -9.44 -5.53 -21.64
C MET A 1 -8.91 -5.76 -20.24
N SER A 2 -9.76 -6.20 -19.32
CA SER A 2 -9.31 -6.62 -17.99
C SER A 2 -8.28 -7.74 -18.17
N PRO A 3 -7.18 -7.80 -17.39
CA PRO A 3 -6.29 -8.94 -17.45
C PRO A 3 -7.10 -10.21 -17.15
N GLU A 4 -6.95 -11.24 -18.01
CA GLU A 4 -7.63 -12.55 -17.86
C GLU A 4 -7.00 -13.37 -16.72
N GLY A 5 -6.78 -12.78 -15.55
CA GLY A 5 -6.25 -13.43 -14.37
C GLY A 5 -6.94 -12.92 -13.12
N GLU A 6 -7.10 -13.76 -12.10
CA GLU A 6 -7.57 -13.32 -10.79
C GLU A 6 -6.62 -12.28 -10.21
N ILE A 7 -7.17 -11.11 -9.85
CA ILE A 7 -6.41 -10.02 -9.24
C ILE A 7 -6.06 -10.46 -7.81
N GLN A 8 -4.76 -10.45 -7.49
CA GLN A 8 -4.25 -10.74 -6.17
C GLN A 8 -3.98 -9.42 -5.42
N ALA A 9 -4.26 -9.37 -4.12
CA ALA A 9 -3.90 -8.24 -3.28
C ALA A 9 -2.90 -8.65 -2.19
N PHE A 10 -1.85 -7.85 -2.01
CA PHE A 10 -0.91 -7.96 -0.92
C PHE A 10 -1.20 -6.87 0.12
N ILE A 11 -1.61 -7.27 1.32
CA ILE A 11 -1.98 -6.36 2.42
C ILE A 11 -0.82 -6.25 3.41
N PHE A 12 -0.29 -5.04 3.58
CA PHE A 12 0.75 -4.76 4.57
C PHE A 12 0.17 -4.69 5.97
N ALA A 13 0.28 -5.78 6.74
CA ALA A 13 -0.23 -5.91 8.10
C ALA A 13 0.87 -6.09 9.17
N ALA A 14 2.16 -6.22 8.79
CA ALA A 14 3.29 -6.46 9.70
C ALA A 14 3.70 -5.24 10.56
N GLY A 15 3.04 -4.10 10.41
CA GLY A 15 3.38 -2.85 11.09
C GLY A 15 3.21 -2.91 12.62
N LEU A 16 4.20 -2.38 13.38
CA LEU A 16 4.21 -2.40 14.85
C LEU A 16 3.11 -1.55 15.51
N GLY A 17 2.50 -0.60 14.80
CA GLY A 17 1.42 0.23 15.31
C GLY A 17 1.77 1.13 16.51
N THR A 18 3.03 1.47 16.72
CA THR A 18 3.53 2.15 17.93
C THR A 18 2.82 3.47 18.28
N ARG A 19 2.25 4.15 17.28
CA ARG A 19 1.48 5.41 17.48
C ARG A 19 0.04 5.17 17.96
N LEU A 20 -0.44 3.93 17.95
CA LEU A 20 -1.76 3.51 18.46
C LEU A 20 -1.68 2.94 19.88
N ARG A 21 -0.53 3.00 20.55
CA ARG A 21 -0.42 2.63 21.97
C ARG A 21 -1.36 3.48 22.82
N PRO A 22 -1.98 2.87 23.86
CA PRO A 22 -1.71 1.53 24.41
C PRO A 22 -2.45 0.37 23.72
N ILE A 23 -3.33 0.60 22.75
CA ILE A 23 -4.13 -0.47 22.09
C ILE A 23 -3.21 -1.55 21.52
N THR A 24 -2.16 -1.13 20.80
CA THR A 24 -1.21 -2.05 20.15
C THR A 24 -0.13 -2.62 21.07
N ASP A 25 -0.26 -2.45 22.39
CA ASP A 25 0.57 -3.16 23.37
C ASP A 25 0.13 -4.62 23.56
N THR A 26 -1.11 -4.96 23.18
CA THR A 26 -1.72 -6.29 23.39
C THR A 26 -2.29 -6.93 22.12
N MET A 27 -2.36 -6.19 20.99
CA MET A 27 -2.86 -6.69 19.72
C MET A 27 -2.12 -6.08 18.53
N PRO A 28 -2.07 -6.78 17.38
CA PRO A 28 -1.48 -6.21 16.16
C PRO A 28 -2.36 -5.08 15.63
N LYS A 29 -1.73 -4.10 14.95
CA LYS A 29 -2.45 -2.98 14.33
C LYS A 29 -3.58 -3.43 13.40
N ALA A 30 -3.36 -4.50 12.65
CA ALA A 30 -4.34 -5.06 11.71
C ALA A 30 -5.66 -5.47 12.39
N LEU A 31 -5.62 -5.82 13.68
CA LEU A 31 -6.79 -6.22 14.46
C LEU A 31 -7.38 -5.09 15.32
N VAL A 32 -6.85 -3.88 15.27
CA VAL A 32 -7.45 -2.73 15.97
C VAL A 32 -8.87 -2.51 15.44
N PRO A 33 -9.89 -2.50 16.35
CA PRO A 33 -11.27 -2.37 15.92
C PRO A 33 -11.61 -0.92 15.50
N ILE A 34 -12.30 -0.78 14.37
CA ILE A 34 -12.95 0.44 13.91
C ILE A 34 -14.43 0.10 13.67
N ALA A 35 -15.34 0.86 14.23
CA ALA A 35 -16.77 0.57 14.17
C ALA A 35 -17.09 -0.90 14.58
N GLY A 36 -16.38 -1.44 15.58
CA GLY A 36 -16.56 -2.78 16.12
C GLY A 36 -15.95 -3.92 15.32
N ARG A 37 -15.22 -3.66 14.23
CA ARG A 37 -14.60 -4.68 13.36
C ARG A 37 -13.11 -4.37 13.09
N PRO A 38 -12.23 -5.40 13.00
CA PRO A 38 -10.81 -5.20 12.73
C PRO A 38 -10.51 -4.41 11.45
N LEU A 39 -9.44 -3.61 11.47
CA LEU A 39 -8.96 -2.87 10.29
C LEU A 39 -8.79 -3.76 9.07
N ILE A 40 -8.18 -4.93 9.23
CA ILE A 40 -7.93 -5.86 8.13
C ILE A 40 -9.23 -6.35 7.47
N GLU A 41 -10.31 -6.51 8.23
CA GLU A 41 -11.63 -6.90 7.74
C GLU A 41 -12.19 -5.85 6.79
N HIS A 42 -12.15 -4.57 7.20
CA HIS A 42 -12.59 -3.46 6.35
C HIS A 42 -11.84 -3.40 5.02
N VAL A 43 -10.51 -3.64 5.06
CA VAL A 43 -9.68 -3.62 3.86
C VAL A 43 -10.03 -4.80 2.93
N ILE A 44 -10.10 -6.02 3.47
CA ILE A 44 -10.41 -7.22 2.68
C ILE A 44 -11.80 -7.08 2.04
N GLU A 45 -12.84 -6.73 2.79
CA GLU A 45 -14.19 -6.57 2.25
C GLU A 45 -14.27 -5.47 1.19
N SER A 46 -13.60 -4.32 1.40
CA SER A 46 -13.54 -3.26 0.40
C SER A 46 -12.93 -3.74 -0.92
N LEU A 47 -11.88 -4.55 -0.85
CA LEU A 47 -11.24 -5.15 -2.01
C LEU A 47 -12.11 -6.25 -2.64
N GLN A 48 -12.80 -7.08 -1.83
CA GLN A 48 -13.73 -8.10 -2.32
C GLN A 48 -14.92 -7.50 -3.07
N CYS A 49 -15.49 -6.41 -2.57
CA CYS A 49 -16.56 -5.67 -3.27
C CYS A 49 -16.12 -5.18 -4.65
N GLN A 50 -14.81 -5.11 -4.91
CA GLN A 50 -14.23 -4.69 -6.19
C GLN A 50 -13.63 -5.87 -6.99
N GLY A 51 -13.94 -7.11 -6.58
CA GLY A 51 -13.62 -8.33 -7.33
C GLY A 51 -12.29 -8.99 -6.97
N VAL A 52 -11.62 -8.59 -5.90
CA VAL A 52 -10.40 -9.26 -5.40
C VAL A 52 -10.80 -10.36 -4.43
N ASN A 53 -10.37 -11.60 -4.70
CA ASN A 53 -10.66 -12.76 -3.85
C ASN A 53 -9.42 -13.61 -3.53
N ASP A 54 -8.23 -13.12 -3.85
CA ASP A 54 -6.95 -13.76 -3.59
C ASP A 54 -6.04 -12.78 -2.84
N PHE A 55 -5.71 -13.10 -1.59
CA PHE A 55 -5.02 -12.22 -0.67
C PHE A 55 -3.73 -12.83 -0.15
N ILE A 56 -2.69 -12.00 -0.08
CA ILE A 56 -1.48 -12.27 0.71
C ILE A 56 -1.47 -11.24 1.85
N VAL A 57 -1.23 -11.70 3.07
CA VAL A 57 -1.11 -10.82 4.25
C VAL A 57 0.24 -11.05 4.89
N ASN A 58 1.06 -10.00 5.04
CA ASN A 58 2.29 -10.15 5.80
C ASN A 58 2.04 -9.95 7.30
N VAL A 59 2.73 -10.75 8.11
CA VAL A 59 2.60 -10.73 9.56
C VAL A 59 3.97 -10.68 10.23
N HIS A 60 4.06 -10.00 11.38
CA HIS A 60 5.29 -9.91 12.18
C HIS A 60 4.97 -9.92 13.68
N HIS A 61 4.67 -8.76 14.27
CA HIS A 61 4.35 -8.61 15.68
C HIS A 61 2.92 -9.11 15.95
N PHE A 62 2.74 -9.98 16.95
CA PHE A 62 1.49 -10.68 17.22
C PHE A 62 0.95 -11.47 16.01
N ALA A 63 1.87 -12.09 15.25
CA ALA A 63 1.53 -12.82 14.01
C ALA A 63 0.45 -13.88 14.27
N GLU A 64 0.54 -14.64 15.36
CA GLU A 64 -0.42 -15.68 15.72
C GLU A 64 -1.86 -15.14 15.82
N GLN A 65 -2.04 -13.94 16.39
CA GLN A 65 -3.38 -13.35 16.51
C GLN A 65 -3.98 -13.02 15.14
N VAL A 66 -3.16 -12.54 14.19
CA VAL A 66 -3.62 -12.27 12.82
C VAL A 66 -3.95 -13.57 12.11
N GLU A 67 -3.08 -14.58 12.21
CA GLU A 67 -3.26 -15.89 11.60
C GLU A 67 -4.52 -16.59 12.11
N GLU A 68 -4.74 -16.61 13.45
CA GLU A 68 -5.92 -17.19 14.08
C GLU A 68 -7.20 -16.46 13.60
N TYR A 69 -7.21 -15.13 13.61
CA TYR A 69 -8.34 -14.36 13.13
C TYR A 69 -8.68 -14.67 11.66
N LEU A 70 -7.67 -14.69 10.78
CA LEU A 70 -7.88 -14.94 9.37
C LEU A 70 -8.28 -16.39 9.07
N ALA A 71 -7.78 -17.36 9.84
CA ALA A 71 -8.13 -18.77 9.70
C ALA A 71 -9.62 -19.07 9.99
N GLU A 72 -10.26 -18.24 10.82
CA GLU A 72 -11.69 -18.36 11.14
C GLU A 72 -12.61 -17.75 10.06
N ARG A 73 -12.05 -17.06 9.06
CA ARG A 73 -12.78 -16.28 8.05
C ARG A 73 -12.80 -16.96 6.69
N SER A 74 -13.65 -17.98 6.56
CA SER A 74 -13.85 -18.69 5.26
C SER A 74 -14.48 -17.80 4.18
N ASP A 75 -15.02 -16.66 4.53
CA ASP A 75 -15.64 -15.67 3.66
C ASP A 75 -14.63 -14.74 2.96
N PHE A 76 -13.35 -14.76 3.36
CA PHE A 76 -12.31 -13.89 2.78
C PHE A 76 -11.67 -14.42 1.48
N GLY A 77 -12.18 -15.51 0.91
CA GLY A 77 -11.62 -16.09 -0.33
C GLY A 77 -10.31 -16.84 -0.10
N SER A 78 -9.40 -16.81 -1.08
CA SER A 78 -8.06 -17.40 -0.96
C SER A 78 -7.17 -16.50 -0.13
N LEU A 79 -6.43 -17.06 0.83
CA LEU A 79 -5.61 -16.30 1.75
C LEU A 79 -4.29 -17.00 2.03
N ALA A 80 -3.17 -16.32 1.76
CA ALA A 80 -1.82 -16.76 2.08
C ALA A 80 -1.15 -15.82 3.08
N ILE A 81 -0.32 -16.38 3.95
CA ILE A 81 0.45 -15.61 4.94
C ILE A 81 1.90 -15.48 4.48
N SER A 82 2.41 -14.25 4.46
CA SER A 82 3.83 -13.95 4.33
C SER A 82 4.41 -13.71 5.72
N ASP A 83 5.08 -14.72 6.27
CA ASP A 83 5.60 -14.70 7.63
C ASP A 83 6.92 -13.92 7.73
N GLU A 84 6.90 -12.81 8.46
CA GLU A 84 8.06 -11.95 8.71
C GLU A 84 8.52 -11.96 10.18
N ARG A 85 8.15 -12.98 10.97
CA ARG A 85 8.52 -13.06 12.41
C ARG A 85 10.01 -13.02 12.67
N ASP A 86 10.83 -13.48 11.70
CA ASP A 86 12.28 -13.44 11.74
C ASP A 86 12.86 -12.03 11.59
N LEU A 87 12.23 -11.19 10.73
CA LEU A 87 12.70 -9.86 10.40
C LEU A 87 11.56 -8.97 9.91
N LEU A 88 11.34 -7.81 10.54
CA LEU A 88 10.45 -6.78 10.00
C LEU A 88 11.10 -6.13 8.77
N ARG A 89 10.57 -6.43 7.58
CA ARG A 89 11.23 -6.19 6.29
C ARG A 89 10.96 -4.80 5.68
N GLU A 90 10.07 -4.03 6.27
CA GLU A 90 9.52 -2.82 5.65
C GLU A 90 8.78 -3.14 4.32
N THR A 91 8.34 -2.11 3.59
CA THR A 91 7.40 -2.32 2.47
C THR A 91 8.04 -2.95 1.23
N GLY A 92 9.27 -2.61 0.89
CA GLY A 92 9.97 -3.19 -0.25
C GLY A 92 10.49 -4.59 0.03
N GLY A 93 11.11 -4.80 1.20
CA GLY A 93 11.56 -6.12 1.62
C GLY A 93 10.42 -7.12 1.81
N ALA A 94 9.24 -6.65 2.25
CA ALA A 94 8.03 -7.47 2.34
C ALA A 94 7.58 -8.00 0.97
N ILE A 95 7.55 -7.15 -0.06
CA ILE A 95 7.23 -7.59 -1.44
C ILE A 95 8.26 -8.62 -1.93
N LYS A 96 9.55 -8.35 -1.74
CA LYS A 96 10.63 -9.29 -2.10
C LYS A 96 10.44 -10.64 -1.40
N HIS A 97 10.13 -10.64 -0.12
CA HIS A 97 9.94 -11.86 0.67
C HIS A 97 8.70 -12.66 0.24
N ALA A 98 7.62 -11.98 -0.12
CA ALA A 98 6.38 -12.59 -0.56
C ALA A 98 6.42 -13.10 -2.01
N GLU A 99 7.53 -12.93 -2.77
CA GLU A 99 7.65 -13.36 -4.18
C GLU A 99 7.10 -14.77 -4.45
N PRO A 100 7.40 -15.81 -3.63
CA PRO A 100 6.91 -17.17 -3.90
C PRO A 100 5.38 -17.34 -3.81
N LEU A 101 4.67 -16.36 -3.26
CA LEU A 101 3.22 -16.37 -3.06
C LEU A 101 2.47 -15.65 -4.19
N PHE A 102 3.16 -14.86 -5.02
CA PHE A 102 2.52 -14.16 -6.13
C PHE A 102 2.17 -15.10 -7.28
N ASN A 103 0.99 -14.89 -7.88
CA ASN A 103 0.46 -15.71 -8.97
C ASN A 103 1.04 -15.37 -10.36
N GLY A 104 1.98 -14.43 -10.43
CA GLY A 104 2.65 -14.01 -11.68
C GLY A 104 1.88 -12.96 -12.49
N ASN A 105 0.73 -12.50 -12.04
CA ASN A 105 -0.02 -11.39 -12.62
C ASN A 105 0.28 -10.07 -11.89
N PRO A 106 -0.07 -8.91 -12.48
CA PRO A 106 -0.07 -7.66 -11.74
C PRO A 106 -0.93 -7.77 -10.47
N PHE A 107 -0.43 -7.23 -9.37
CA PHE A 107 -1.08 -7.33 -8.08
C PHE A 107 -1.27 -5.95 -7.42
N VAL A 108 -2.28 -5.87 -6.57
CA VAL A 108 -2.56 -4.69 -5.76
C VAL A 108 -1.80 -4.79 -4.45
N VAL A 109 -1.17 -3.70 -4.01
CA VAL A 109 -0.67 -3.56 -2.65
C VAL A 109 -1.52 -2.55 -1.90
N HIS A 110 -1.89 -2.88 -0.68
CA HIS A 110 -2.74 -2.04 0.17
C HIS A 110 -2.21 -2.03 1.61
N ASN A 111 -1.99 -0.86 2.17
CA ASN A 111 -1.67 -0.74 3.58
C ASN A 111 -2.91 -1.06 4.43
N VAL A 112 -2.80 -1.91 5.44
CA VAL A 112 -3.93 -2.30 6.31
C VAL A 112 -4.56 -1.14 7.07
N ASP A 113 -3.81 -0.05 7.25
CA ASP A 113 -4.25 1.13 8.00
C ASP A 113 -4.92 2.21 7.15
N ILE A 114 -5.17 1.96 5.89
CA ILE A 114 -5.86 2.89 5.00
C ILE A 114 -7.31 2.45 4.84
N ILE A 115 -8.23 3.33 5.25
CA ILE A 115 -9.65 3.23 4.93
C ILE A 115 -9.94 4.27 3.86
N SER A 116 -10.57 3.86 2.76
CA SER A 116 -10.82 4.75 1.62
C SER A 116 -11.96 4.29 0.72
N ASN A 117 -12.43 5.20 -0.13
CA ASN A 117 -13.31 4.91 -1.26
C ASN A 117 -12.51 4.72 -2.56
N VAL A 118 -11.35 4.05 -2.50
CA VAL A 118 -10.56 3.81 -3.71
C VAL A 118 -11.42 3.12 -4.77
N ASP A 119 -11.37 3.63 -6.00
CA ASP A 119 -11.89 2.94 -7.20
C ASP A 119 -10.76 2.08 -7.77
N LEU A 120 -10.69 0.83 -7.32
CA LEU A 120 -9.66 -0.10 -7.72
C LEU A 120 -9.75 -0.45 -9.21
N GLN A 121 -10.98 -0.52 -9.75
CA GLN A 121 -11.18 -0.83 -11.18
C GLN A 121 -10.62 0.30 -12.05
N ASN A 122 -10.81 1.56 -11.65
CA ASN A 122 -10.19 2.69 -12.33
C ASN A 122 -8.67 2.65 -12.21
N LEU A 123 -8.12 2.40 -11.01
CA LEU A 123 -6.67 2.31 -10.79
C LEU A 123 -6.03 1.21 -11.67
N LEU A 124 -6.66 0.03 -11.75
CA LEU A 124 -6.24 -1.08 -12.61
C LEU A 124 -6.32 -0.71 -14.10
N SER A 125 -7.38 -0.02 -14.53
CA SER A 125 -7.55 0.40 -15.91
C SER A 125 -6.50 1.40 -16.37
N MET A 126 -5.96 2.21 -15.44
CA MET A 126 -4.90 3.19 -15.67
C MET A 126 -3.50 2.57 -15.61
N HIS A 127 -3.39 1.34 -15.12
CA HIS A 127 -2.11 0.64 -15.07
C HIS A 127 -1.68 0.19 -16.47
N LYS A 128 -0.49 0.61 -16.89
CA LYS A 128 0.07 0.25 -18.19
C LYS A 128 0.97 -0.98 -18.05
N PRO A 129 0.87 -2.00 -18.91
CA PRO A 129 1.75 -3.18 -18.84
C PRO A 129 3.24 -2.83 -18.96
N SER A 130 3.60 -1.70 -19.57
CA SER A 130 4.98 -1.20 -19.65
C SER A 130 5.46 -0.60 -18.34
N SER A 131 4.57 -0.10 -17.49
CA SER A 131 4.94 0.49 -16.20
C SER A 131 5.32 -0.58 -15.19
N LEU A 132 6.23 -0.25 -14.27
CA LEU A 132 6.59 -1.13 -13.15
C LEU A 132 5.54 -1.06 -12.05
N ALA A 133 5.00 0.14 -11.82
CA ALA A 133 3.96 0.36 -10.81
C ALA A 133 3.09 1.57 -11.18
N THR A 134 1.85 1.55 -10.67
CA THR A 134 0.90 2.67 -10.72
C THR A 134 0.44 2.98 -9.30
N LEU A 135 0.74 4.19 -8.83
CA LEU A 135 0.54 4.64 -7.45
C LEU A 135 -0.74 5.46 -7.34
N LEU A 136 -1.64 5.10 -6.43
CA LEU A 136 -2.72 6.01 -6.04
C LEU A 136 -2.12 7.16 -5.22
N VAL A 137 -2.36 8.38 -5.67
CA VAL A 137 -1.83 9.60 -5.04
C VAL A 137 -2.94 10.64 -4.85
N SER A 138 -2.74 11.56 -3.90
CA SER A 138 -3.70 12.61 -3.60
C SER A 138 -3.01 13.94 -3.29
N ASP A 139 -3.76 15.02 -3.36
CA ASP A 139 -3.33 16.39 -3.03
C ASP A 139 -3.35 16.68 -1.52
N ARG A 140 -3.59 15.66 -0.67
CA ARG A 140 -3.64 15.84 0.78
C ARG A 140 -2.36 16.48 1.32
N LYS A 141 -2.50 17.33 2.31
CA LYS A 141 -1.36 17.98 2.96
C LYS A 141 -0.52 16.98 3.73
N THR A 142 0.79 16.97 3.45
CA THR A 142 1.81 16.16 4.13
C THR A 142 3.15 16.91 4.14
N GLN A 143 4.14 16.36 4.82
CA GLN A 143 5.52 16.84 4.72
C GLN A 143 6.32 16.13 3.63
N ARG A 144 5.87 14.95 3.19
CA ARG A 144 6.57 14.07 2.25
C ARG A 144 5.73 13.91 0.99
N TYR A 145 6.27 14.36 -0.14
CA TYR A 145 5.59 14.28 -1.43
C TYR A 145 6.41 13.47 -2.43
N LEU A 146 5.72 12.69 -3.25
CA LEU A 146 6.24 12.20 -4.49
C LEU A 146 6.20 13.31 -5.53
N LEU A 147 7.22 13.36 -6.39
CA LEU A 147 7.36 14.35 -7.44
C LEU A 147 7.06 13.70 -8.78
N PHE A 148 6.17 14.30 -9.55
CA PHE A 148 5.76 13.81 -10.86
C PHE A 148 5.99 14.88 -11.93
N ASN A 149 6.32 14.45 -13.15
CA ASN A 149 6.31 15.32 -14.33
C ASN A 149 4.87 15.55 -14.83
N ASP A 150 4.72 16.27 -15.95
CA ASP A 150 3.41 16.58 -16.55
C ASP A 150 2.62 15.35 -16.98
N ASP A 151 3.29 14.27 -17.37
CA ASP A 151 2.70 12.99 -17.75
C ASP A 151 2.39 12.08 -16.56
N MET A 152 2.48 12.61 -15.32
CA MET A 152 2.32 11.87 -14.08
C MET A 152 3.32 10.71 -13.89
N ARG A 153 4.48 10.76 -14.56
CA ARG A 153 5.58 9.83 -14.29
C ARG A 153 6.33 10.28 -13.03
N LEU A 154 6.62 9.35 -12.15
CA LEU A 154 7.43 9.58 -10.94
C LEU A 154 8.84 10.00 -11.33
N VAL A 155 9.30 11.12 -10.80
CA VAL A 155 10.64 11.68 -11.07
C VAL A 155 11.44 11.96 -9.80
N GLY A 156 10.84 11.84 -8.61
CA GLY A 156 11.52 12.06 -7.35
C GLY A 156 10.62 12.10 -6.14
N TRP A 157 11.19 12.51 -5.03
CA TRP A 157 10.56 12.67 -3.73
C TRP A 157 11.11 13.89 -3.01
N THR A 158 10.30 14.54 -2.19
CA THR A 158 10.76 15.65 -1.35
C THR A 158 10.13 15.61 0.04
N ASN A 159 10.89 16.09 1.03
CA ASN A 159 10.38 16.42 2.35
C ASN A 159 10.41 17.95 2.52
N ILE A 160 9.25 18.58 2.52
CA ILE A 160 9.14 20.05 2.59
C ILE A 160 9.54 20.63 3.95
N ALA A 161 9.56 19.82 5.02
CA ALA A 161 9.98 20.27 6.36
C ALA A 161 11.52 20.35 6.49
N THR A 162 12.26 19.45 5.79
CA THR A 162 13.71 19.37 5.84
C THR A 162 14.37 19.97 4.60
N GLY A 163 13.64 20.17 3.52
CA GLY A 163 14.17 20.55 2.21
C GLY A 163 14.89 19.41 1.48
N GLU A 164 14.85 18.17 2.02
CA GLU A 164 15.47 17.01 1.38
C GLU A 164 14.76 16.66 0.08
N VAL A 165 15.54 16.36 -0.96
CA VAL A 165 15.08 15.88 -2.26
C VAL A 165 15.84 14.61 -2.61
N LYS A 166 15.12 13.59 -3.09
CA LYS A 166 15.69 12.34 -3.62
C LYS A 166 15.22 12.12 -5.04
N SER A 167 16.13 11.85 -5.96
CA SER A 167 15.84 11.52 -7.35
C SER A 167 17.05 10.88 -8.01
N SER A 168 16.84 9.98 -8.97
CA SER A 168 17.88 9.48 -9.87
C SER A 168 18.19 10.48 -11.01
N TYR A 169 17.37 11.52 -11.20
CA TYR A 169 17.63 12.60 -12.16
C TYR A 169 18.48 13.70 -11.52
N LYS A 170 19.69 13.96 -12.07
CA LYS A 170 20.67 14.88 -11.49
C LYS A 170 20.23 16.36 -11.47
N ASP A 171 19.47 16.78 -12.48
CA ASP A 171 19.07 18.17 -12.70
C ASP A 171 17.54 18.37 -12.55
N LEU A 172 16.92 17.67 -11.58
CA LEU A 172 15.48 17.75 -11.34
C LEU A 172 15.08 19.15 -10.81
N ASP A 173 14.30 19.89 -11.57
CA ASP A 173 13.63 21.10 -11.07
C ASP A 173 12.39 20.73 -10.26
N VAL A 174 12.52 20.71 -8.94
CA VAL A 174 11.43 20.39 -8.00
C VAL A 174 10.25 21.36 -8.11
N ASN A 175 10.47 22.60 -8.59
CA ASN A 175 9.40 23.59 -8.71
C ASN A 175 8.54 23.33 -9.96
N ALA A 176 9.11 22.71 -10.99
CA ALA A 176 8.38 22.27 -12.18
C ALA A 176 7.60 20.97 -11.95
N CYS A 177 7.83 20.27 -10.84
CA CYS A 177 7.15 19.00 -10.55
C CYS A 177 5.80 19.20 -9.88
N ARG A 178 4.85 18.33 -10.25
CA ARG A 178 3.61 18.13 -9.49
C ARG A 178 3.91 17.36 -8.21
N LYS A 179 3.31 17.78 -7.09
CA LYS A 179 3.58 17.21 -5.75
C LYS A 179 2.32 16.52 -5.25
N TYR A 180 2.41 15.20 -5.03
CA TYR A 180 1.31 14.42 -4.49
C TYR A 180 1.77 13.55 -3.32
N ALA A 181 0.85 13.33 -2.37
CA ALA A 181 1.05 12.39 -1.29
C ALA A 181 0.73 10.97 -1.76
N PHE A 182 1.58 10.01 -1.43
CA PHE A 182 1.29 8.59 -1.65
C PHE A 182 0.16 8.13 -0.73
N SER A 183 -0.80 7.39 -1.28
CA SER A 183 -2.00 6.95 -0.55
C SER A 183 -1.86 5.56 0.05
N GLY A 184 -0.71 4.87 -0.10
CA GLY A 184 -0.50 3.53 0.44
C GLY A 184 -1.20 2.42 -0.34
N ILE A 185 -1.68 2.73 -1.55
CA ILE A 185 -2.35 1.78 -2.47
C ILE A 185 -1.67 1.90 -3.84
N HIS A 186 -1.28 0.78 -4.43
CA HIS A 186 -0.66 0.76 -5.74
C HIS A 186 -0.82 -0.59 -6.46
N VAL A 187 -0.76 -0.56 -7.78
CA VAL A 187 -0.68 -1.75 -8.64
C VAL A 187 0.76 -1.95 -9.05
N ILE A 188 1.24 -3.18 -9.00
CA ILE A 188 2.65 -3.52 -9.26
C ILE A 188 2.73 -4.67 -10.25
N GLU A 189 3.67 -4.57 -11.19
CA GLU A 189 4.04 -5.67 -12.07
C GLU A 189 4.93 -6.70 -11.36
N PRO A 190 4.69 -8.01 -11.53
CA PRO A 190 5.44 -9.07 -10.82
C PRO A 190 6.94 -9.07 -11.13
N ARG A 191 7.36 -8.50 -12.28
CA ARG A 191 8.78 -8.33 -12.62
C ARG A 191 9.57 -7.49 -11.62
N ILE A 192 8.90 -6.79 -10.70
CA ILE A 192 9.55 -6.02 -9.63
C ILE A 192 10.43 -6.91 -8.77
N CYS A 193 10.02 -8.16 -8.49
CA CYS A 193 10.77 -9.08 -7.64
C CYS A 193 12.16 -9.39 -8.24
N ALA A 194 12.24 -9.59 -9.55
CA ALA A 194 13.52 -9.79 -10.24
C ALA A 194 14.45 -8.58 -10.13
N LEU A 195 13.93 -7.36 -10.14
CA LEU A 195 14.71 -6.13 -9.95
C LEU A 195 15.19 -5.97 -8.51
N MET A 196 14.48 -6.57 -7.54
CA MET A 196 14.82 -6.51 -6.12
C MET A 196 15.87 -7.55 -5.67
N THR A 197 16.30 -8.47 -6.54
CA THR A 197 17.17 -9.62 -6.19
C THR A 197 18.41 -9.20 -5.39
N ASN A 198 19.07 -8.10 -5.78
CA ASN A 198 20.29 -7.60 -5.13
C ASN A 198 20.02 -6.58 -4.02
N TRP A 199 18.78 -6.26 -3.73
CA TRP A 199 18.41 -5.38 -2.63
C TRP A 199 18.49 -6.12 -1.29
N PRO A 200 18.75 -5.42 -0.17
CA PRO A 200 18.75 -6.04 1.16
C PRO A 200 17.38 -6.64 1.50
N ASP A 201 17.30 -7.41 2.58
CA ASP A 201 16.02 -8.00 3.00
C ASP A 201 15.08 -7.01 3.71
N LYS A 202 15.58 -5.81 4.03
CA LYS A 202 14.82 -4.76 4.69
C LYS A 202 15.05 -3.42 4.00
N PHE A 203 14.00 -2.89 3.36
CA PHE A 203 14.02 -1.59 2.70
C PHE A 203 12.61 -1.08 2.40
N SER A 204 12.49 0.25 2.22
CA SER A 204 11.25 0.89 1.81
C SER A 204 11.00 0.74 0.32
N ILE A 205 9.76 0.46 -0.07
CA ILE A 205 9.36 0.42 -1.49
C ILE A 205 9.58 1.78 -2.17
N ILE A 206 9.43 2.88 -1.44
CA ILE A 206 9.67 4.23 -1.99
C ILE A 206 11.15 4.43 -2.33
N ASP A 207 12.06 3.99 -1.47
CA ASP A 207 13.49 4.09 -1.76
C ASP A 207 13.87 3.24 -2.99
N PHE A 208 13.27 2.05 -3.13
CA PHE A 208 13.43 1.23 -4.33
C PHE A 208 12.90 1.95 -5.59
N TYR A 209 11.69 2.50 -5.54
CA TYR A 209 11.14 3.23 -6.67
C TYR A 209 12.03 4.39 -7.10
N LEU A 210 12.59 5.14 -6.13
CA LEU A 210 13.47 6.27 -6.41
C LEU A 210 14.82 5.85 -7.02
N ASP A 211 15.29 4.65 -6.72
CA ASP A 211 16.51 4.09 -7.32
C ASP A 211 16.31 3.71 -8.79
N VAL A 212 15.19 3.05 -9.09
CA VAL A 212 14.94 2.48 -10.43
C VAL A 212 14.21 3.44 -11.39
N LEU A 213 13.73 4.60 -10.94
CA LEU A 213 12.84 5.48 -11.72
C LEU A 213 13.46 6.03 -13.02
N ALA A 214 14.80 6.02 -13.16
CA ALA A 214 15.47 6.43 -14.40
C ALA A 214 15.32 5.35 -15.49
N GLU A 215 15.22 4.09 -15.11
CA GLU A 215 15.16 2.93 -16.01
C GLU A 215 13.76 2.34 -16.12
N GLN A 216 12.93 2.51 -15.08
CA GLN A 216 11.58 1.96 -15.00
C GLN A 216 10.53 3.07 -15.00
N GLU A 217 9.39 2.78 -15.62
CA GLU A 217 8.25 3.68 -15.61
C GLU A 217 7.36 3.42 -14.39
N ILE A 218 7.14 4.46 -13.59
CA ILE A 218 6.24 4.43 -12.45
C ILE A 218 5.34 5.66 -12.57
N TYR A 219 4.03 5.47 -12.50
CA TYR A 219 3.05 6.54 -12.69
C TYR A 219 2.21 6.79 -11.44
N GLY A 220 1.77 8.03 -11.28
CA GLY A 220 0.77 8.42 -10.31
C GLY A 220 -0.62 8.51 -10.95
N VAL A 221 -1.63 8.06 -10.23
CA VAL A 221 -3.04 8.26 -10.58
C VAL A 221 -3.70 9.03 -9.45
N VAL A 222 -4.35 10.14 -9.80
CA VAL A 222 -5.18 10.93 -8.89
C VAL A 222 -6.63 10.49 -9.11
N GLN A 223 -7.29 10.06 -8.03
CA GLN A 223 -8.72 9.79 -8.06
C GLN A 223 -9.49 11.04 -7.62
N ASP A 224 -10.40 11.52 -8.46
CA ASP A 224 -11.31 12.58 -8.09
C ASP A 224 -12.18 12.11 -6.91
N ASN A 225 -12.41 13.03 -5.94
CA ASN A 225 -13.18 12.74 -4.74
C ASN A 225 -12.66 11.58 -3.87
N LEU A 226 -11.35 11.29 -3.91
CA LEU A 226 -10.75 10.32 -3.01
C LEU A 226 -10.93 10.77 -1.56
N ARG A 227 -11.65 9.98 -0.79
CA ARG A 227 -11.74 10.09 0.67
C ARG A 227 -10.93 8.98 1.29
N MET A 228 -9.97 9.32 2.14
CA MET A 228 -9.11 8.34 2.78
C MET A 228 -8.64 8.81 4.14
N ILE A 229 -8.44 7.87 5.03
CA ILE A 229 -7.88 8.07 6.36
C ILE A 229 -6.77 7.06 6.60
N ASP A 230 -5.61 7.56 7.08
CA ASP A 230 -4.52 6.75 7.65
C ASP A 230 -4.83 6.56 9.14
N VAL A 231 -5.20 5.35 9.53
CA VAL A 231 -5.48 4.96 10.93
C VAL A 231 -4.15 4.68 11.63
N GLY A 232 -3.33 5.71 11.71
CA GLY A 232 -1.98 5.63 12.30
C GLY A 232 -1.86 6.23 13.69
N LYS A 233 -2.92 6.84 14.24
CA LYS A 233 -2.92 7.53 15.54
C LYS A 233 -4.26 7.37 16.23
N LEU A 234 -4.29 7.48 17.57
CA LEU A 234 -5.53 7.36 18.34
C LEU A 234 -6.63 8.33 17.91
N ASN A 235 -6.28 9.56 17.58
CA ASN A 235 -7.24 10.57 17.13
C ASN A 235 -7.81 10.34 15.71
N SER A 236 -7.25 9.40 14.95
CA SER A 236 -7.80 9.03 13.63
C SER A 236 -8.84 7.90 13.70
N LEU A 237 -9.08 7.30 14.87
CA LEU A 237 -10.07 6.23 15.03
C LEU A 237 -11.50 6.74 14.82
N ASP A 238 -11.88 7.80 15.52
CA ASP A 238 -13.21 8.40 15.41
C ASP A 238 -13.50 8.95 14.00
N ASP A 239 -12.47 9.49 13.34
CA ASP A 239 -12.62 9.99 11.97
C ASP A 239 -12.74 8.83 10.96
N ALA A 240 -12.06 7.70 11.22
CA ALA A 240 -12.20 6.49 10.42
C ALA A 240 -13.61 5.88 10.55
N GLU A 241 -14.21 5.86 11.75
CA GLU A 241 -15.59 5.41 11.95
C GLU A 241 -16.58 6.28 11.17
N LYS A 242 -16.44 7.60 11.23
CA LYS A 242 -17.28 8.53 10.44
C LYS A 242 -17.16 8.29 8.94
N LEU A 243 -15.91 8.10 8.46
CA LEU A 243 -15.69 7.82 7.03
C LEU A 243 -16.36 6.51 6.62
N LEU A 244 -16.24 5.44 7.43
CA LEU A 244 -16.90 4.17 7.16
C LEU A 244 -18.43 4.30 7.09
N ASP A 245 -19.03 5.11 7.95
CA ASP A 245 -20.49 5.35 7.90
C ASP A 245 -20.90 6.14 6.64
N GLU A 246 -20.11 7.13 6.24
CA GLU A 246 -20.34 7.88 4.99
C GLU A 246 -20.10 7.04 3.71
N LEU A 247 -19.32 5.96 3.77
CA LEU A 247 -19.07 5.09 2.62
C LEU A 247 -20.14 4.01 2.45
N LYS A 248 -21.05 3.83 3.41
CA LYS A 248 -22.19 2.90 3.31
C LYS A 248 -23.39 3.50 2.57
N ASP A 249 -23.47 4.84 2.50
CA ASP A 249 -24.53 5.60 1.82
C ASP A 249 -24.21 5.79 0.31
#